data_323bbffeabb2ba41c4a53a96bc85ce7c
#
_entry.id   323bbffeabb2ba41c4a53a96bc85ce7c
#
_cell.length_a   1.000
_cell.length_b   1.000
_cell.length_c   1.000
_cell.angle_alpha   90.00
_cell.angle_beta   90.00
_cell.angle_gamma   90.00
#
_symmetry.space_group_name_H-M   'P 1'
#
loop_
_entity.id
_entity.type
_entity.pdbx_description
1 polymer ?
#
loop_
_entity_poly.entity_id
_entity_poly.type
_entity_poly.pdbx_seq_one_letter_code
_entity_poly.pdbx_strand_id
1 'polypeptide(L)'
;MEASEMKNLYKALAKFRQQLKQPVKDGTNPYLKSTYVTLDGVIKAVDTALEGTGLSYIQEAATSDGLPAVRTVLFHEDGGTMASGWLSLPLKNGATPQDVGSLLTY
;
A
#
# COMPACT_ATOMS: atom_id res chain seq x y z
N MET A 1 9.75 21.08 1.20
CA MET A 1 8.91 20.86 0.01
C MET A 1 8.17 22.14 -0.34
N GLU A 2 8.22 22.55 -1.59
CA GLU A 2 7.58 23.78 -2.00
C GLU A 2 6.07 23.63 -2.11
N ALA A 3 5.33 24.74 -1.95
CA ALA A 3 3.87 24.72 -1.99
C ALA A 3 3.32 24.22 -3.33
N SER A 4 4.00 24.55 -4.45
CA SER A 4 3.58 24.11 -5.79
C SER A 4 3.70 22.58 -5.94
N GLU A 5 4.71 21.97 -5.34
CA GLU A 5 4.88 20.51 -5.36
C GLU A 5 3.77 19.81 -4.56
N MET A 6 3.41 20.37 -3.40
CA MET A 6 2.31 19.84 -2.60
C MET A 6 0.98 19.99 -3.32
N LYS A 7 0.77 21.11 -4.00
CA LYS A 7 -0.45 21.34 -4.78
C LYS A 7 -0.60 20.29 -5.88
N ASN A 8 0.49 20.01 -6.60
CA ASN A 8 0.48 19.01 -7.66
C ASN A 8 0.23 17.60 -7.09
N LEU A 9 0.84 17.29 -5.95
CA LEU A 9 0.63 16.02 -5.27
C LEU A 9 -0.84 15.85 -4.87
N TYR A 10 -1.45 16.87 -4.29
CA TYR A 10 -2.85 16.81 -3.86
C TYR A 10 -3.81 16.69 -5.04
N LYS A 11 -3.54 17.38 -6.14
CA LYS A 11 -4.34 17.24 -7.38
C LYS A 11 -4.26 15.82 -7.93
N ALA A 12 -3.07 15.26 -7.94
CA ALA A 12 -2.84 13.91 -8.42
C ALA A 12 -3.52 12.87 -7.51
N LEU A 13 -3.47 13.07 -6.20
CA LEU A 13 -4.18 12.23 -5.24
C LEU A 13 -5.69 12.25 -5.45
N ALA A 14 -6.25 13.43 -5.69
CA ALA A 14 -7.68 13.57 -5.96
C ALA A 14 -8.06 12.82 -7.24
N LYS A 15 -7.25 12.91 -8.28
CA LYS A 15 -7.47 12.19 -9.52
C LYS A 15 -7.39 10.69 -9.32
N PHE A 16 -6.37 10.23 -8.59
CA PHE A 16 -6.23 8.82 -8.22
C PHE A 16 -7.49 8.32 -7.49
N ARG A 17 -7.95 9.07 -6.50
CA ARG A 17 -9.13 8.70 -5.72
C ARG A 17 -10.38 8.59 -6.59
N GLN A 18 -10.53 9.46 -7.58
CA GLN A 18 -11.64 9.41 -8.51
C GLN A 18 -11.57 8.20 -9.45
N GLN A 19 -10.36 7.81 -9.82
CA GLN A 19 -10.12 6.68 -10.74
C GLN A 19 -10.13 5.32 -10.05
N LEU A 20 -9.98 5.31 -8.73
CA LEU A 20 -9.88 4.05 -7.97
C LEU A 20 -11.22 3.32 -7.98
N LYS A 21 -11.18 2.11 -8.49
CA LYS A 21 -12.32 1.20 -8.50
C LYS A 21 -12.14 0.13 -7.44
N GLN A 22 -13.25 -0.39 -6.93
CA GLN A 22 -13.18 -1.46 -5.96
C GLN A 22 -12.53 -2.69 -6.58
N PRO A 23 -11.55 -3.32 -5.89
CA PRO A 23 -10.92 -4.53 -6.40
C PRO A 23 -11.92 -5.67 -6.58
N VAL A 24 -11.66 -6.49 -7.59
CA VAL A 24 -12.49 -7.67 -7.85
C VAL A 24 -12.14 -8.76 -6.83
N LYS A 25 -13.17 -9.47 -6.35
CA LYS A 25 -12.98 -10.62 -5.47
C LYS A 25 -12.64 -11.84 -6.35
N ASP A 26 -11.36 -12.03 -6.63
CA ASP A 26 -10.85 -13.05 -7.52
C ASP A 26 -10.25 -14.27 -6.81
N GLY A 27 -10.24 -14.26 -5.48
CA GLY A 27 -9.81 -15.40 -4.70
C GLY A 27 -11.00 -16.23 -4.22
N THR A 28 -10.80 -17.54 -4.08
CA THR A 28 -11.83 -18.46 -3.60
C THR A 28 -11.28 -19.31 -2.46
N ASN A 29 -12.02 -19.35 -1.35
CA ASN A 29 -11.72 -20.26 -0.26
C ASN A 29 -12.50 -21.55 -0.46
N PRO A 30 -11.84 -22.69 -0.78
CA PRO A 30 -12.54 -23.92 -1.08
C PRO A 30 -13.29 -24.53 0.12
N TYR A 31 -12.88 -24.19 1.34
CA TYR A 31 -13.51 -24.71 2.55
C TYR A 31 -14.77 -23.94 2.92
N LEU A 32 -14.76 -22.63 2.75
CA LEU A 32 -15.87 -21.75 3.10
C LEU A 32 -16.74 -21.40 1.90
N LYS A 33 -16.32 -21.78 0.70
CA LYS A 33 -17.00 -21.44 -0.56
C LYS A 33 -17.27 -19.95 -0.68
N SER A 34 -16.36 -19.14 -0.15
CA SER A 34 -16.44 -17.68 -0.19
C SER A 34 -15.42 -17.11 -1.16
N THR A 35 -15.69 -15.92 -1.67
CA THR A 35 -14.74 -15.18 -2.50
C THR A 35 -14.11 -14.06 -1.69
N TYR A 36 -12.89 -13.68 -2.05
CA TYR A 36 -12.16 -12.61 -1.40
C TYR A 36 -11.29 -11.87 -2.40
N VAL A 37 -10.87 -10.66 -2.02
CA VAL A 37 -9.95 -9.86 -2.83
C VAL A 37 -8.53 -10.36 -2.55
N THR A 38 -7.81 -10.76 -3.59
CA THR A 38 -6.41 -11.15 -3.45
C THR A 38 -5.51 -9.93 -3.38
N LEU A 39 -4.29 -10.12 -2.87
CA LEU A 39 -3.27 -9.06 -2.87
C LEU A 39 -3.00 -8.58 -4.29
N ASP A 40 -2.90 -9.51 -5.25
CA ASP A 40 -2.71 -9.15 -6.65
C ASP A 40 -3.86 -8.30 -7.18
N GLY A 41 -5.09 -8.60 -6.79
CA GLY A 41 -6.26 -7.81 -7.16
C GLY A 41 -6.21 -6.39 -6.62
N VAL A 42 -5.74 -6.23 -5.38
CA VAL A 42 -5.56 -4.90 -4.79
C VAL A 42 -4.48 -4.11 -5.52
N ILE A 43 -3.34 -4.74 -5.76
CA ILE A 43 -2.22 -4.10 -6.47
C ILE A 43 -2.66 -3.66 -7.86
N LYS A 44 -3.38 -4.52 -8.58
CA LYS A 44 -3.87 -4.20 -9.92
C LYS A 44 -4.83 -3.00 -9.89
N ALA A 45 -5.74 -2.96 -8.93
CA ALA A 45 -6.69 -1.85 -8.81
C ALA A 45 -5.97 -0.53 -8.53
N VAL A 46 -4.98 -0.56 -7.64
CA VAL A 46 -4.19 0.63 -7.30
C VAL A 46 -3.35 1.08 -8.49
N ASP A 47 -2.65 0.17 -9.15
CA ASP A 47 -1.80 0.49 -10.29
C ASP A 47 -2.61 1.08 -11.43
N THR A 48 -3.79 0.53 -11.70
CA THR A 48 -4.68 1.06 -12.74
C THR A 48 -5.12 2.48 -12.40
N ALA A 49 -5.47 2.74 -11.15
CA ALA A 49 -5.91 4.06 -10.71
C ALA A 49 -4.78 5.09 -10.70
N LEU A 50 -3.52 4.66 -10.59
CA LEU A 50 -2.36 5.54 -10.65
C LEU A 50 -2.03 6.02 -12.05
N GLU A 51 -2.52 5.33 -13.08
CA GLU A 51 -2.20 5.67 -14.46
C GLU A 51 -2.62 7.10 -14.79
N GLY A 52 -1.70 7.84 -15.41
CA GLY A 52 -1.93 9.22 -15.83
C GLY A 52 -1.94 10.25 -14.69
N THR A 53 -1.66 9.85 -13.46
CA THR A 53 -1.64 10.78 -12.32
C THR A 53 -0.26 11.35 -12.04
N GLY A 54 0.81 10.70 -12.51
CA GLY A 54 2.18 11.06 -12.14
C GLY A 54 2.58 10.56 -10.75
N LEU A 55 1.70 9.83 -10.08
CA LEU A 55 1.98 9.28 -8.77
C LEU A 55 2.59 7.89 -8.86
N SER A 56 3.48 7.62 -7.93
CA SER A 56 4.03 6.28 -7.67
C SER A 56 4.16 6.09 -6.17
N TYR A 57 4.37 4.86 -5.75
CA TYR A 57 4.57 4.57 -4.35
C TYR A 57 5.64 3.51 -4.16
N ILE A 58 6.26 3.54 -3.00
CA ILE A 58 7.15 2.47 -2.55
C ILE A 58 6.74 2.09 -1.14
N GLN A 59 7.05 0.86 -0.76
CA GLN A 59 6.89 0.41 0.61
C GLN A 59 8.26 0.20 1.22
N GLU A 60 8.46 0.74 2.41
CA GLU A 60 9.69 0.62 3.16
C GLU A 60 9.46 -0.28 4.37
N ALA A 61 10.39 -1.18 4.62
CA ALA A 61 10.37 -2.03 5.79
C ALA A 61 11.52 -1.66 6.72
N ALA A 62 11.25 -1.71 8.02
CA ALA A 62 12.25 -1.39 9.03
C ALA A 62 11.92 -2.16 10.31
N THR A 63 12.82 -2.07 11.29
CA THR A 63 12.57 -2.57 12.63
C THR A 63 12.30 -1.38 13.55
N SER A 64 11.19 -1.43 14.27
CA SER A 64 10.82 -0.41 15.25
C SER A 64 10.58 -1.10 16.58
N ASP A 65 11.35 -0.74 17.61
CA ASP A 65 11.28 -1.34 18.95
C ASP A 65 11.34 -2.88 18.90
N GLY A 66 12.20 -3.41 18.04
CA GLY A 66 12.37 -4.85 17.88
C GLY A 66 11.29 -5.54 17.07
N LEU A 67 10.32 -4.80 16.52
CA LEU A 67 9.23 -5.35 15.73
C LEU A 67 9.38 -4.94 14.26
N PRO A 68 8.99 -5.82 13.32
CA PRO A 68 8.93 -5.42 11.91
C PRO A 68 7.86 -4.35 11.73
N ALA A 69 8.18 -3.38 10.89
CA ALA A 69 7.27 -2.28 10.58
C ALA A 69 7.35 -1.96 9.09
N VAL A 70 6.26 -1.45 8.55
CA VAL A 70 6.18 -1.06 7.14
C VAL A 70 5.49 0.29 7.03
N ARG A 71 5.94 1.08 6.05
CA ARG A 71 5.23 2.30 5.68
C ARG A 71 5.18 2.42 4.16
N THR A 72 4.22 3.21 3.69
CA THR A 72 4.09 3.53 2.28
C THR A 72 4.52 4.98 2.06
N VAL A 73 5.37 5.19 1.07
CA VAL A 73 5.77 6.53 0.65
C VAL A 73 5.19 6.77 -0.73
N LEU A 74 4.39 7.80 -0.85
CA LEU A 74 3.79 8.24 -2.10
C LEU A 74 4.61 9.39 -2.65
N PHE A 75 4.90 9.39 -3.94
CA PHE A 75 5.65 10.48 -4.55
C PHE A 75 5.11 10.82 -5.92
N HIS A 76 5.24 12.09 -6.28
CA HIS A 76 4.79 12.64 -7.55
C HIS A 76 5.99 12.95 -8.44
N GLU A 77 5.83 12.79 -9.75
CA GLU A 77 6.89 13.03 -10.72
C GLU A 77 7.46 14.45 -10.65
N ASP A 78 6.67 15.42 -10.15
CA ASP A 78 7.11 16.80 -9.98
C ASP A 78 7.79 17.09 -8.65
N GLY A 79 8.04 16.06 -7.83
CA GLY A 79 8.86 16.16 -6.63
C GLY A 79 8.14 16.09 -5.30
N GLY A 80 6.81 16.18 -5.23
CA GLY A 80 6.07 16.09 -3.98
C GLY A 80 6.09 14.68 -3.39
N THR A 81 6.21 14.56 -2.07
CA THR A 81 6.21 13.28 -1.37
C THR A 81 5.30 13.30 -0.16
N MET A 82 4.78 12.14 0.20
CA MET A 82 3.95 11.95 1.39
C MET A 82 4.16 10.54 1.91
N ALA A 83 4.43 10.41 3.20
CA ALA A 83 4.64 9.10 3.82
C ALA A 83 3.54 8.80 4.83
N SER A 84 3.13 7.55 4.87
CA SER A 84 2.26 7.05 5.93
C SER A 84 3.06 6.93 7.24
N GLY A 85 2.35 6.76 8.35
CA GLY A 85 3.00 6.32 9.58
C GLY A 85 3.51 4.89 9.44
N TRP A 86 4.37 4.49 10.36
CA TRP A 86 4.85 3.11 10.42
C TRP A 86 3.77 2.22 11.00
N LEU A 87 3.47 1.13 10.29
CA LEU A 87 2.56 0.10 10.78
C LEU A 87 3.39 -1.05 11.32
N SER A 88 3.18 -1.38 12.59
CA SER A 88 3.88 -2.46 13.26
C SER A 88 2.86 -3.28 14.05
N LEU A 89 2.95 -4.60 13.92
CA LEU A 89 2.08 -5.52 14.66
C LEU A 89 2.94 -6.45 15.51
N PRO A 90 2.49 -6.80 16.73
CA PRO A 90 3.21 -7.75 17.58
C PRO A 90 3.30 -9.11 16.90
N LEU A 91 4.48 -9.74 17.00
CA LEU A 91 4.66 -11.11 16.58
C LEU A 91 4.52 -12.04 17.80
N LYS A 92 4.03 -13.26 17.55
CA LYS A 92 3.99 -14.27 18.60
C LYS A 92 5.42 -14.70 18.96
N ASN A 93 5.59 -15.25 20.18
CA ASN A 93 6.86 -15.82 20.59
C ASN A 93 7.24 -16.96 19.65
N GLY A 94 8.52 -17.02 19.27
CA GLY A 94 9.01 -18.02 18.34
C GLY A 94 8.59 -17.79 16.90
N ALA A 95 8.27 -16.54 16.53
CA ALA A 95 7.92 -16.20 15.16
C ALA A 95 9.03 -16.59 14.17
N THR A 96 8.63 -17.17 13.05
CA THR A 96 9.52 -17.58 11.98
C THR A 96 9.68 -16.45 10.95
N PRO A 97 10.71 -16.52 10.07
CA PRO A 97 10.80 -15.58 8.95
C PRO A 97 9.54 -15.54 8.10
N GLN A 98 8.84 -16.67 7.98
CA GLN A 98 7.57 -16.73 7.23
C GLN A 98 6.48 -15.93 7.94
N ASP A 99 6.42 -15.98 9.28
CA ASP A 99 5.47 -15.17 10.05
C ASP A 99 5.73 -13.69 9.84
N VAL A 100 7.00 -13.28 9.82
CA VAL A 100 7.39 -11.89 9.53
C VAL A 100 6.96 -11.50 8.12
N GLY A 101 7.20 -12.36 7.14
CA GLY A 101 6.80 -12.11 5.76
C GLY A 101 5.29 -11.92 5.63
N SER A 102 4.51 -12.76 6.31
CA SER A 102 3.05 -12.63 6.32
C SER A 102 2.61 -11.31 6.92
N LEU A 103 3.22 -10.88 8.02
CA LEU A 103 2.91 -9.61 8.66
C LEU A 103 3.15 -8.43 7.72
N LEU A 104 4.26 -8.44 7.00
CA LEU A 104 4.62 -7.35 6.09
C LEU A 104 3.77 -7.34 4.82
N THR A 105 3.18 -8.48 4.44
CA THR A 105 2.33 -8.59 3.25
C THR A 105 0.91 -8.10 3.53
N TYR A 106 0.42 -8.31 4.73
CA TYR A 106 -0.91 -7.90 5.14
C TYR A 106 -0.88 -6.61 5.95
#